data_569fe67721348b0286cf868e6eee9da8
#
_entry.id   569fe67721348b0286cf868e6eee9da8
#
_cell.length_a   1.000
_cell.length_b   1.000
_cell.length_c   1.000
_cell.angle_alpha   90.00
_cell.angle_beta   90.00
_cell.angle_gamma   90.00
#
_symmetry.space_group_name_H-M   'P 1'
#
loop_
_entity.id
_entity.type
_entity.pdbx_description
1 polymer ?
#
loop_
_entity_poly.entity_id
_entity_poly.type
_entity_poly.pdbx_seq_one_letter_code
_entity_poly.pdbx_strand_id
1 'polypeptide(L)'
;LFAVGALIGCFIFLGTLVIARAEKTYEGSIPLVTFGAMTACIIAIFTIASGAIILIPTFLWSLGYIKSIDPLMYRTIWWAFGHSSQQINVSAHVAVWYAIAAIVFGAKPMSERVSRTAFVLYILFLQLASAHHLLSDPGLSVEWKVFNTSYAMYLAVLASMIHGLTVPGSIEVAQRDKGLTKGLFEWIRKAPWGNPVFSGMFISLLGFGFLGGISGVM
;
A
#
# COMPACT_ATOMS: atom_id res chain seq x y z
N LEU A 1 -8.56 9.27 -20.65
CA LEU A 1 -7.14 9.30 -21.03
C LEU A 1 -6.23 8.88 -19.88
N PHE A 2 -6.37 9.48 -18.68
CA PHE A 2 -5.54 9.14 -17.51
C PHE A 2 -5.55 7.63 -17.19
N ALA A 3 -6.74 7.03 -17.08
CA ALA A 3 -6.89 5.60 -16.75
C ALA A 3 -6.22 4.68 -17.79
N VAL A 4 -6.32 5.02 -19.06
CA VAL A 4 -5.67 4.28 -20.14
C VAL A 4 -4.14 4.36 -20.01
N GLY A 5 -3.61 5.56 -19.79
CA GLY A 5 -2.17 5.75 -19.60
C GLY A 5 -1.63 5.01 -18.37
N ALA A 6 -2.36 5.05 -17.26
CA ALA A 6 -2.00 4.34 -16.04
C ALA A 6 -2.01 2.81 -16.22
N LEU A 7 -3.01 2.24 -16.91
CA LEU A 7 -3.03 0.82 -17.25
C LEU A 7 -1.87 0.42 -18.17
N ILE A 8 -1.58 1.20 -19.20
CA ILE A 8 -0.44 0.96 -20.07
C ILE A 8 0.85 0.95 -19.25
N GLY A 9 1.04 1.92 -18.34
CA GLY A 9 2.18 1.96 -17.43
C GLY A 9 2.32 0.69 -16.59
N CYS A 10 1.22 0.20 -16.02
CA CYS A 10 1.21 -1.04 -15.24
C CYS A 10 1.59 -2.25 -16.12
N PHE A 11 1.04 -2.37 -17.32
CA PHE A 11 1.35 -3.48 -18.23
C PHE A 11 2.79 -3.43 -18.75
N ILE A 12 3.33 -2.24 -19.02
CA ILE A 12 4.74 -2.07 -19.39
C ILE A 12 5.63 -2.53 -18.23
N PHE A 13 5.35 -2.12 -17.01
CA PHE A 13 6.11 -2.56 -15.84
C PHE A 13 6.07 -4.08 -15.67
N LEU A 14 4.90 -4.69 -15.69
CA LEU A 14 4.74 -6.14 -15.56
C LEU A 14 5.41 -6.90 -16.73
N GLY A 15 5.26 -6.42 -17.96
CA GLY A 15 5.93 -6.97 -19.12
C GLY A 15 7.45 -6.90 -19.01
N THR A 16 7.98 -5.78 -18.52
CA THR A 16 9.41 -5.62 -18.25
C THR A 16 9.92 -6.66 -17.23
N LEU A 17 9.15 -6.96 -16.19
CA LEU A 17 9.51 -8.01 -15.21
C LEU A 17 9.57 -9.40 -15.86
N VAL A 18 8.63 -9.72 -16.75
CA VAL A 18 8.61 -10.98 -17.48
C VAL A 18 9.84 -11.08 -18.38
N ILE A 19 10.16 -10.03 -19.12
CA ILE A 19 11.34 -9.97 -20.00
C ILE A 19 12.62 -10.11 -19.16
N ALA A 20 12.77 -9.32 -18.11
CA ALA A 20 13.93 -9.38 -17.22
C ALA A 20 14.14 -10.77 -16.62
N ARG A 21 13.06 -11.48 -16.31
CA ARG A 21 13.13 -12.87 -15.83
C ARG A 21 13.57 -13.83 -16.94
N ALA A 22 13.03 -13.68 -18.13
CA ALA A 22 13.39 -14.51 -19.30
C ALA A 22 14.85 -14.31 -19.71
N GLU A 23 15.34 -13.08 -19.68
CA GLU A 23 16.71 -12.71 -19.99
C GLU A 23 17.71 -12.95 -18.84
N LYS A 24 17.23 -13.45 -17.69
CA LYS A 24 18.06 -13.71 -16.49
C LYS A 24 18.87 -12.50 -16.04
N THR A 25 18.28 -11.29 -16.12
CA THR A 25 18.94 -10.05 -15.68
C THR A 25 19.11 -9.97 -14.16
N TYR A 26 18.48 -10.88 -13.41
CA TYR A 26 18.66 -11.06 -11.97
C TYR A 26 18.57 -12.54 -11.59
N GLU A 27 19.25 -12.92 -10.52
CA GLU A 27 19.20 -14.26 -9.95
C GLU A 27 18.23 -14.33 -8.77
N GLY A 28 17.64 -15.50 -8.55
CA GLY A 28 16.76 -15.76 -7.42
C GLY A 28 15.36 -15.11 -7.55
N SER A 29 14.87 -14.55 -6.47
CA SER A 29 13.56 -13.89 -6.42
C SER A 29 13.65 -12.41 -6.82
N ILE A 30 12.53 -11.84 -7.28
CA ILE A 30 12.42 -10.40 -7.57
C ILE A 30 12.88 -9.59 -6.33
N PRO A 31 13.72 -8.56 -6.48
CA PRO A 31 14.13 -7.70 -5.37
C PRO A 31 12.93 -7.12 -4.61
N LEU A 32 13.04 -6.97 -3.29
CA LEU A 32 11.89 -6.56 -2.44
C LEU A 32 11.30 -5.22 -2.85
N VAL A 33 12.10 -4.25 -3.24
CA VAL A 33 11.64 -2.94 -3.74
C VAL A 33 10.79 -3.10 -5.00
N THR A 34 11.27 -3.91 -5.94
CA THR A 34 10.55 -4.24 -7.18
C THR A 34 9.27 -5.04 -6.88
N PHE A 35 9.31 -5.92 -5.88
CA PHE A 35 8.12 -6.66 -5.43
C PHE A 35 7.05 -5.72 -4.86
N GLY A 36 7.44 -4.71 -4.07
CA GLY A 36 6.53 -3.67 -3.60
C GLY A 36 5.92 -2.85 -4.73
N ALA A 37 6.71 -2.47 -5.73
CA ALA A 37 6.22 -1.78 -6.92
C ALA A 37 5.27 -2.68 -7.75
N MET A 38 5.56 -3.97 -7.87
CA MET A 38 4.66 -4.94 -8.50
C MET A 38 3.32 -5.03 -7.75
N THR A 39 3.35 -5.04 -6.42
CA THR A 39 2.14 -5.02 -5.60
C THR A 39 1.31 -3.77 -5.89
N ALA A 40 1.94 -2.60 -5.95
CA ALA A 40 1.27 -1.35 -6.30
C ALA A 40 0.63 -1.41 -7.71
N CYS A 41 1.32 -2.00 -8.69
CA CYS A 41 0.77 -2.19 -10.04
C CYS A 41 -0.45 -3.12 -10.06
N ILE A 42 -0.42 -4.22 -9.31
CA ILE A 42 -1.56 -5.15 -9.22
C ILE A 42 -2.77 -4.42 -8.61
N ILE A 43 -2.58 -3.70 -7.51
CA ILE A 43 -3.64 -2.90 -6.88
C ILE A 43 -4.16 -1.86 -7.86
N ALA A 44 -3.29 -1.19 -8.63
CA ALA A 44 -3.66 -0.17 -9.60
C ALA A 44 -4.59 -0.71 -10.69
N ILE A 45 -4.34 -1.91 -11.20
CA ILE A 45 -5.19 -2.54 -12.21
C ILE A 45 -6.61 -2.74 -11.67
N PHE A 46 -6.78 -3.30 -10.47
CA PHE A 46 -8.09 -3.46 -9.82
C PHE A 46 -8.76 -2.13 -9.53
N THR A 47 -7.99 -1.16 -9.05
CA THR A 47 -8.45 0.21 -8.76
C THR A 47 -9.02 0.87 -10.02
N ILE A 48 -8.29 0.84 -11.12
CA ILE A 48 -8.71 1.47 -12.37
C ILE A 48 -9.93 0.74 -12.96
N ALA A 49 -9.99 -0.59 -12.84
CA ALA A 49 -11.17 -1.35 -13.26
C ALA A 49 -12.42 -0.93 -12.47
N SER A 50 -12.32 -0.80 -11.14
CA SER A 50 -13.42 -0.31 -10.28
C SER A 50 -13.83 1.12 -10.66
N GLY A 51 -12.86 2.00 -10.91
CA GLY A 51 -13.12 3.36 -11.40
C GLY A 51 -13.85 3.38 -12.74
N ALA A 52 -13.48 2.52 -13.68
CA ALA A 52 -14.13 2.43 -14.98
C ALA A 52 -15.60 1.98 -14.86
N ILE A 53 -15.90 1.01 -13.99
CA ILE A 53 -17.25 0.50 -13.76
C ILE A 53 -18.20 1.63 -13.34
N ILE A 54 -17.72 2.63 -12.61
CA ILE A 54 -18.59 3.72 -12.14
C ILE A 54 -18.48 5.00 -12.95
N LEU A 55 -17.30 5.35 -13.42
CA LEU A 55 -17.08 6.61 -14.13
C LEU A 55 -17.62 6.58 -15.58
N ILE A 56 -17.60 5.42 -16.24
CA ILE A 56 -18.16 5.30 -17.59
C ILE A 56 -19.69 5.51 -17.57
N PRO A 57 -20.48 4.81 -16.73
CA PRO A 57 -21.91 5.11 -16.61
C PRO A 57 -22.19 6.54 -16.16
N THR A 58 -21.39 7.11 -15.25
CA THR A 58 -21.55 8.50 -14.81
C THR A 58 -21.35 9.49 -15.96
N PHE A 59 -20.36 9.24 -16.80
CA PHE A 59 -20.15 10.04 -18.01
C PHE A 59 -21.33 9.93 -18.98
N LEU A 60 -21.83 8.72 -19.22
CA LEU A 60 -23.01 8.50 -20.08
C LEU A 60 -24.28 9.17 -19.49
N TRP A 61 -24.42 9.14 -18.17
CA TRP A 61 -25.49 9.87 -17.49
C TRP A 61 -25.36 11.39 -17.69
N SER A 62 -24.17 11.95 -17.58
CA SER A 62 -23.92 13.38 -17.80
C SER A 62 -24.22 13.83 -19.23
N LEU A 63 -24.13 12.91 -20.20
CA LEU A 63 -24.49 13.15 -21.60
C LEU A 63 -25.98 12.88 -21.91
N GLY A 64 -26.77 12.43 -20.92
CA GLY A 64 -28.20 12.14 -21.08
C GLY A 64 -28.52 10.76 -21.68
N TYR A 65 -27.52 9.88 -21.90
CA TYR A 65 -27.75 8.52 -22.43
C TYR A 65 -28.33 7.57 -21.36
N ILE A 66 -28.06 7.82 -20.09
CA ILE A 66 -28.59 7.07 -18.94
C ILE A 66 -29.45 8.02 -18.11
N LYS A 67 -30.64 7.57 -17.69
CA LYS A 67 -31.62 8.43 -16.98
C LYS A 67 -31.26 8.62 -15.50
N SER A 68 -30.71 7.61 -14.84
CA SER A 68 -30.40 7.66 -13.42
C SER A 68 -29.24 6.72 -13.08
N ILE A 69 -28.56 7.02 -11.98
CA ILE A 69 -27.56 6.15 -11.35
C ILE A 69 -27.99 5.95 -9.91
N ASP A 70 -27.91 4.71 -9.41
CA ASP A 70 -28.14 4.39 -8.01
C ASP A 70 -27.03 5.02 -7.14
N PRO A 71 -27.36 5.91 -6.20
CA PRO A 71 -26.34 6.60 -5.39
C PRO A 71 -25.57 5.66 -4.47
N LEU A 72 -26.21 4.61 -3.91
CA LEU A 72 -25.56 3.67 -3.02
C LEU A 72 -24.57 2.77 -3.80
N MET A 73 -25.02 2.27 -4.96
CA MET A 73 -24.15 1.51 -5.86
C MET A 73 -22.95 2.37 -6.31
N TYR A 74 -23.21 3.64 -6.69
CA TYR A 74 -22.15 4.58 -7.07
C TYR A 74 -21.11 4.70 -5.96
N ARG A 75 -21.52 5.02 -4.72
CA ARG A 75 -20.63 5.20 -3.59
C ARG A 75 -19.87 3.91 -3.24
N THR A 76 -20.54 2.78 -3.28
CA THR A 76 -19.92 1.49 -2.95
C THR A 76 -18.78 1.15 -3.93
N ILE A 77 -19.04 1.28 -5.22
CA ILE A 77 -18.03 1.00 -6.25
C ILE A 77 -16.97 2.11 -6.30
N TRP A 78 -17.36 3.36 -6.06
CA TRP A 78 -16.41 4.47 -5.96
C TRP A 78 -15.35 4.21 -4.90
N TRP A 79 -15.71 3.70 -3.75
CA TRP A 79 -14.73 3.43 -2.71
C TRP A 79 -13.88 2.20 -2.95
N ALA A 80 -14.32 1.26 -3.76
CA ALA A 80 -13.42 0.23 -4.31
C ALA A 80 -12.31 0.84 -5.19
N PHE A 81 -12.57 1.98 -5.84
CA PHE A 81 -11.56 2.81 -6.49
C PHE A 81 -10.85 3.73 -5.47
N GLY A 82 -11.58 4.51 -4.67
CA GLY A 82 -11.04 5.58 -3.82
C GLY A 82 -10.10 5.05 -2.74
N HIS A 83 -10.53 4.04 -1.97
CA HIS A 83 -9.67 3.43 -0.95
C HIS A 83 -8.48 2.71 -1.59
N SER A 84 -8.69 1.92 -2.62
CA SER A 84 -7.61 1.20 -3.30
C SER A 84 -6.56 2.13 -3.90
N SER A 85 -6.93 3.32 -4.37
CA SER A 85 -5.97 4.31 -4.86
C SER A 85 -5.02 4.81 -3.75
N GLN A 86 -5.51 4.95 -2.52
CA GLN A 86 -4.66 5.25 -1.36
C GLN A 86 -3.64 4.12 -1.12
N GLN A 87 -4.02 2.90 -1.38
CA GLN A 87 -3.17 1.73 -1.12
C GLN A 87 -2.10 1.53 -2.18
N ILE A 88 -2.33 1.98 -3.41
CA ILE A 88 -1.26 2.10 -4.39
C ILE A 88 -0.14 2.99 -3.82
N ASN A 89 -0.52 4.14 -3.26
CA ASN A 89 0.41 5.08 -2.67
C ASN A 89 1.16 4.44 -1.49
N VAL A 90 0.46 3.78 -0.56
CA VAL A 90 1.10 3.14 0.60
C VAL A 90 2.09 2.06 0.17
N SER A 91 1.70 1.16 -0.75
CA SER A 91 2.60 0.12 -1.25
C SER A 91 3.84 0.71 -1.94
N ALA A 92 3.66 1.74 -2.77
CA ALA A 92 4.75 2.43 -3.43
C ALA A 92 5.68 3.15 -2.42
N HIS A 93 5.12 3.85 -1.42
CA HIS A 93 5.91 4.50 -0.38
C HIS A 93 6.73 3.51 0.43
N VAL A 94 6.14 2.38 0.83
CA VAL A 94 6.86 1.32 1.56
C VAL A 94 8.01 0.77 0.71
N ALA A 95 7.80 0.56 -0.59
CA ALA A 95 8.87 0.15 -1.49
C ALA A 95 10.01 1.18 -1.52
N VAL A 96 9.68 2.47 -1.59
CA VAL A 96 10.66 3.56 -1.51
C VAL A 96 11.38 3.58 -0.15
N TRP A 97 10.69 3.31 0.96
CA TRP A 97 11.34 3.24 2.27
C TRP A 97 12.37 2.12 2.36
N TYR A 98 12.10 0.94 1.78
CA TYR A 98 13.12 -0.12 1.68
C TYR A 98 14.28 0.29 0.79
N ALA A 99 14.04 1.01 -0.31
CA ALA A 99 15.09 1.55 -1.15
C ALA A 99 15.96 2.57 -0.39
N ILE A 100 15.35 3.50 0.33
CA ILE A 100 16.06 4.48 1.17
C ILE A 100 16.87 3.77 2.26
N ALA A 101 16.28 2.79 2.95
CA ALA A 101 16.97 2.01 3.97
C ALA A 101 18.23 1.31 3.41
N ALA A 102 18.13 0.74 2.22
CA ALA A 102 19.25 0.11 1.54
C ALA A 102 20.32 1.10 1.08
N ILE A 103 19.90 2.18 0.40
CA ILE A 103 20.84 3.14 -0.23
C ILE A 103 21.54 4.02 0.81
N VAL A 104 20.78 4.56 1.77
CA VAL A 104 21.31 5.55 2.73
C VAL A 104 21.98 4.87 3.92
N PHE A 105 21.44 3.76 4.40
CA PHE A 105 21.91 3.09 5.63
C PHE A 105 22.62 1.76 5.38
N GLY A 106 22.62 1.26 4.13
CA GLY A 106 23.15 -0.05 3.80
C GLY A 106 22.37 -1.19 4.43
N ALA A 107 21.10 -0.96 4.73
CA ALA A 107 20.23 -1.93 5.38
C ALA A 107 19.73 -2.99 4.41
N LYS A 108 19.73 -4.24 4.85
CA LYS A 108 19.02 -5.34 4.18
C LYS A 108 17.70 -5.58 4.92
N PRO A 109 16.67 -6.09 4.25
CA PRO A 109 15.41 -6.42 4.91
C PRO A 109 15.64 -7.35 6.11
N MET A 110 15.12 -6.99 7.29
CA MET A 110 15.25 -7.80 8.51
C MET A 110 14.68 -9.21 8.31
N SER A 111 13.58 -9.31 7.61
CA SER A 111 13.00 -10.56 7.13
C SER A 111 12.30 -10.31 5.80
N GLU A 112 12.93 -10.70 4.71
CA GLU A 112 12.36 -10.53 3.37
C GLU A 112 11.04 -11.30 3.21
N ARG A 113 10.93 -12.49 3.81
CA ARG A 113 9.71 -13.29 3.79
C ARG A 113 8.54 -12.56 4.46
N VAL A 114 8.75 -11.99 5.64
CA VAL A 114 7.72 -11.22 6.37
C VAL A 114 7.34 -9.97 5.58
N SER A 115 8.31 -9.25 5.03
CA SER A 115 8.07 -8.05 4.24
C SER A 115 7.26 -8.36 2.97
N ARG A 116 7.59 -9.43 2.26
CA ARG A 116 6.81 -9.88 1.09
C ARG A 116 5.39 -10.28 1.47
N THR A 117 5.22 -11.00 2.58
CA THR A 117 3.88 -11.35 3.08
C THR A 117 3.07 -10.10 3.34
N ALA A 118 3.64 -9.08 3.99
CA ALA A 118 2.95 -7.82 4.25
C ALA A 118 2.55 -7.10 2.95
N PHE A 119 3.38 -7.11 1.90
CA PHE A 119 2.98 -6.59 0.59
C PHE A 119 1.81 -7.37 -0.02
N VAL A 120 1.78 -8.69 0.12
CA VAL A 120 0.63 -9.51 -0.36
C VAL A 120 -0.64 -9.19 0.42
N LEU A 121 -0.54 -8.93 1.72
CA LEU A 121 -1.68 -8.50 2.54
C LEU A 121 -2.29 -7.18 2.04
N TYR A 122 -1.50 -6.27 1.47
CA TYR A 122 -2.05 -5.08 0.81
C TYR A 122 -3.01 -5.44 -0.33
N ILE A 123 -2.68 -6.40 -1.16
CA ILE A 123 -3.58 -6.83 -2.25
C ILE A 123 -4.87 -7.42 -1.68
N LEU A 124 -4.75 -8.29 -0.69
CA LEU A 124 -5.89 -9.04 -0.15
C LEU A 124 -6.83 -8.18 0.69
N PHE A 125 -6.28 -7.51 1.72
CA PHE A 125 -7.12 -6.85 2.72
C PHE A 125 -7.54 -5.44 2.34
N LEU A 126 -6.83 -4.79 1.43
CA LEU A 126 -7.16 -3.44 1.04
C LEU A 126 -8.40 -3.35 0.17
N GLN A 127 -8.63 -4.30 -0.70
CA GLN A 127 -9.88 -4.41 -1.45
C GLN A 127 -11.05 -4.68 -0.50
N LEU A 128 -10.86 -5.54 0.50
CA LEU A 128 -11.89 -5.85 1.50
C LEU A 128 -12.19 -4.67 2.43
N ALA A 129 -11.21 -3.81 2.73
CA ALA A 129 -11.39 -2.66 3.60
C ALA A 129 -11.99 -1.42 2.92
N SER A 130 -12.21 -1.44 1.62
CA SER A 130 -12.73 -0.29 0.86
C SER A 130 -14.05 0.26 1.40
N ALA A 131 -14.85 -0.61 2.00
CA ALA A 131 -16.18 -0.27 2.50
C ALA A 131 -16.20 0.51 3.82
N HIS A 132 -15.07 0.71 4.51
CA HIS A 132 -15.05 1.52 5.74
C HIS A 132 -15.40 3.01 5.51
N HIS A 133 -15.32 3.48 4.28
CA HIS A 133 -15.77 4.82 3.90
C HIS A 133 -17.29 4.98 3.83
N LEU A 134 -18.06 3.90 4.02
CA LEU A 134 -19.52 3.86 3.92
C LEU A 134 -20.21 3.65 5.27
N LEU A 135 -19.48 3.71 6.38
CA LEU A 135 -20.01 3.37 7.70
C LEU A 135 -21.19 4.24 8.14
N SER A 136 -21.26 5.49 7.68
CA SER A 136 -22.36 6.42 7.94
C SER A 136 -23.46 6.41 6.86
N ASP A 137 -23.29 5.65 5.78
CA ASP A 137 -24.26 5.62 4.70
C ASP A 137 -25.55 4.91 5.13
N PRO A 138 -26.74 5.40 4.70
CA PRO A 138 -28.02 4.76 5.02
C PRO A 138 -28.18 3.42 4.29
N GLY A 139 -29.08 2.59 4.81
CA GLY A 139 -29.45 1.30 4.17
C GLY A 139 -28.47 0.16 4.35
N LEU A 140 -27.38 0.36 5.10
CA LEU A 140 -26.40 -0.70 5.40
C LEU A 140 -26.67 -1.32 6.76
N SER A 141 -26.58 -2.66 6.87
CA SER A 141 -26.81 -3.36 8.12
C SER A 141 -25.73 -3.09 9.17
N VAL A 142 -26.07 -3.29 10.44
CA VAL A 142 -25.14 -3.10 11.56
C VAL A 142 -24.00 -4.10 11.45
N GLU A 143 -24.27 -5.36 11.11
CA GLU A 143 -23.28 -6.42 10.96
C GLU A 143 -22.25 -6.05 9.87
N TRP A 144 -22.73 -5.52 8.75
CA TRP A 144 -21.86 -5.05 7.68
C TRP A 144 -20.94 -3.92 8.15
N LYS A 145 -21.48 -2.95 8.90
CA LYS A 145 -20.72 -1.84 9.48
C LYS A 145 -19.67 -2.34 10.47
N VAL A 146 -20.07 -3.23 11.38
CA VAL A 146 -19.16 -3.84 12.37
C VAL A 146 -18.03 -4.62 11.68
N PHE A 147 -18.36 -5.43 10.67
CA PHE A 147 -17.35 -6.18 9.91
C PHE A 147 -16.30 -5.24 9.28
N ASN A 148 -16.76 -4.18 8.61
CA ASN A 148 -15.87 -3.26 7.90
C ASN A 148 -15.10 -2.32 8.84
N THR A 149 -15.62 -2.00 10.02
CA THR A 149 -14.93 -1.18 11.02
C THR A 149 -13.87 -2.00 11.76
N SER A 150 -14.16 -3.26 12.06
CA SER A 150 -13.26 -4.11 12.87
C SER A 150 -12.38 -5.00 11.99
N TYR A 151 -12.91 -6.12 11.52
CA TYR A 151 -12.09 -7.16 10.88
C TYR A 151 -11.38 -6.66 9.63
N ALA A 152 -12.11 -6.07 8.70
CA ALA A 152 -11.53 -5.65 7.43
C ALA A 152 -10.47 -4.56 7.63
N MET A 153 -10.74 -3.61 8.54
CA MET A 153 -9.83 -2.50 8.78
C MET A 153 -8.57 -2.92 9.55
N TYR A 154 -8.71 -3.73 10.61
CA TYR A 154 -7.55 -4.25 11.34
C TYR A 154 -6.62 -5.08 10.44
N LEU A 155 -7.19 -5.89 9.56
CA LEU A 155 -6.39 -6.68 8.63
C LEU A 155 -5.71 -5.82 7.57
N ALA A 156 -6.35 -4.75 7.12
CA ALA A 156 -5.74 -3.77 6.21
C ALA A 156 -4.56 -3.03 6.86
N VAL A 157 -4.71 -2.61 8.12
CA VAL A 157 -3.66 -1.90 8.88
C VAL A 157 -2.49 -2.83 9.23
N LEU A 158 -2.73 -4.13 9.41
CA LEU A 158 -1.71 -5.10 9.79
C LEU A 158 -0.48 -5.06 8.86
N ALA A 159 -0.69 -4.96 7.56
CA ALA A 159 0.41 -4.88 6.59
C ALA A 159 1.30 -3.66 6.85
N SER A 160 0.68 -2.50 7.09
CA SER A 160 1.41 -1.25 7.41
C SER A 160 2.13 -1.33 8.74
N MET A 161 1.55 -1.95 9.75
CA MET A 161 2.20 -2.19 11.05
C MET A 161 3.42 -3.10 10.90
N ILE A 162 3.32 -4.16 10.11
CA ILE A 162 4.46 -5.05 9.83
C ILE A 162 5.60 -4.26 9.18
N HIS A 163 5.32 -3.45 8.17
CA HIS A 163 6.34 -2.60 7.54
C HIS A 163 6.86 -1.52 8.49
N GLY A 164 5.98 -0.98 9.36
CA GLY A 164 6.34 -0.02 10.41
C GLY A 164 7.36 -0.56 11.39
N LEU A 165 7.44 -1.87 11.57
CA LEU A 165 8.44 -2.55 12.39
C LEU A 165 9.65 -3.02 11.55
N THR A 166 9.40 -3.59 10.37
CA THR A 166 10.45 -4.22 9.57
C THR A 166 11.39 -3.22 8.89
N VAL A 167 10.90 -2.04 8.48
CA VAL A 167 11.76 -1.02 7.85
C VAL A 167 12.76 -0.42 8.86
N PRO A 168 12.34 0.13 10.02
CA PRO A 168 13.29 0.60 11.02
C PRO A 168 14.12 -0.54 11.60
N GLY A 169 13.55 -1.73 11.77
CA GLY A 169 14.28 -2.92 12.20
C GLY A 169 15.42 -3.31 11.26
N SER A 170 15.25 -3.14 9.96
CA SER A 170 16.29 -3.37 8.96
C SER A 170 17.47 -2.40 9.14
N ILE A 171 17.17 -1.14 9.43
CA ILE A 171 18.20 -0.13 9.72
C ILE A 171 18.90 -0.45 11.05
N GLU A 172 18.17 -0.88 12.07
CA GLU A 172 18.75 -1.30 13.33
C GLU A 172 19.75 -2.46 13.17
N VAL A 173 19.39 -3.49 12.39
CA VAL A 173 20.28 -4.62 12.11
C VAL A 173 21.56 -4.11 11.44
N ALA A 174 21.45 -3.25 10.43
CA ALA A 174 22.61 -2.66 9.77
C ALA A 174 23.49 -1.83 10.72
N GLN A 175 22.90 -1.14 11.69
CA GLN A 175 23.63 -0.40 12.72
C GLN A 175 24.37 -1.33 13.68
N ARG A 176 23.76 -2.44 14.07
CA ARG A 176 24.38 -3.47 14.90
C ARG A 176 25.57 -4.13 14.20
N ASP A 177 25.41 -4.47 12.95
CA ASP A 177 26.48 -5.08 12.15
C ASP A 177 27.69 -4.15 12.04
N LYS A 178 27.49 -2.86 12.11
CA LYS A 178 28.53 -1.83 12.15
C LYS A 178 29.05 -1.55 13.58
N GLY A 179 28.55 -2.24 14.60
CA GLY A 179 28.93 -2.01 15.99
C GLY A 179 28.42 -0.71 16.63
N LEU A 180 27.48 -0.02 15.97
CA LEU A 180 26.96 1.28 16.40
C LEU A 180 25.90 1.18 17.51
N THR A 181 25.18 0.05 17.58
CA THR A 181 24.18 -0.25 18.60
C THR A 181 24.29 -1.68 19.09
N LYS A 182 23.88 -1.96 20.32
CA LYS A 182 23.99 -3.30 20.95
C LYS A 182 22.68 -3.85 21.49
N GLY A 183 21.71 -3.01 21.81
CA GLY A 183 20.47 -3.40 22.49
C GLY A 183 19.19 -3.05 21.72
N LEU A 184 18.09 -3.75 22.03
CA LEU A 184 16.82 -3.57 21.34
C LEU A 184 16.25 -2.14 21.43
N PHE A 185 16.36 -1.52 22.61
CA PHE A 185 15.92 -0.13 22.82
C PHE A 185 17.00 0.91 22.55
N GLU A 186 18.23 0.48 22.34
CA GLU A 186 19.35 1.37 22.10
C GLU A 186 19.25 2.02 20.72
N TRP A 187 18.66 1.35 19.74
CA TRP A 187 18.49 1.88 18.41
C TRP A 187 17.57 3.10 18.38
N ILE A 188 16.48 3.12 19.17
CA ILE A 188 15.59 4.28 19.24
C ILE A 188 16.37 5.50 19.74
N ARG A 189 17.21 5.32 20.76
CA ARG A 189 18.02 6.41 21.33
C ARG A 189 19.18 6.83 20.41
N LYS A 190 19.82 5.85 19.76
CA LYS A 190 21.01 6.06 18.91
C LYS A 190 20.69 6.04 17.42
N ALA A 191 19.43 5.94 17.03
CA ALA A 191 19.03 6.07 15.64
C ALA A 191 19.49 7.43 15.07
N PRO A 192 19.74 7.52 13.76
CA PRO A 192 20.29 8.73 13.18
C PRO A 192 19.22 9.84 13.02
N TRP A 193 18.63 10.27 14.13
CA TRP A 193 17.57 11.29 14.16
C TRP A 193 17.98 12.64 13.56
N GLY A 194 19.29 12.95 13.61
CA GLY A 194 19.83 14.13 12.93
C GLY A 194 19.89 14.04 11.40
N ASN A 195 19.67 12.84 10.84
CA ASN A 195 19.58 12.66 9.39
C ASN A 195 18.15 12.97 8.93
N PRO A 196 17.94 14.02 8.10
CA PRO A 196 16.59 14.43 7.67
C PRO A 196 15.86 13.33 6.86
N VAL A 197 16.59 12.51 6.12
CA VAL A 197 16.02 11.39 5.34
C VAL A 197 15.48 10.33 6.28
N PHE A 198 16.23 9.96 7.32
CA PHE A 198 15.77 9.00 8.32
C PHE A 198 14.56 9.52 9.09
N SER A 199 14.64 10.73 9.62
CA SER A 199 13.57 11.32 10.42
C SER A 199 12.29 11.53 9.59
N GLY A 200 12.41 12.01 8.36
CA GLY A 200 11.28 12.16 7.44
C GLY A 200 10.64 10.83 7.09
N MET A 201 11.44 9.81 6.78
CA MET A 201 10.94 8.45 6.51
C MET A 201 10.23 7.86 7.74
N PHE A 202 10.80 7.99 8.94
CA PHE A 202 10.22 7.44 10.16
C PHE A 202 8.90 8.13 10.52
N ILE A 203 8.83 9.46 10.42
CA ILE A 203 7.60 10.24 10.65
C ILE A 203 6.53 9.86 9.63
N SER A 204 6.89 9.72 8.34
CA SER A 204 5.97 9.29 7.29
C SER A 204 5.42 7.89 7.57
N LEU A 205 6.27 6.98 8.05
CA LEU A 205 5.91 5.60 8.39
C LEU A 205 4.92 5.55 9.55
N LEU A 206 5.15 6.34 10.60
CA LEU A 206 4.22 6.50 11.73
C LEU A 206 2.90 7.14 11.27
N GLY A 207 2.96 8.22 10.47
CA GLY A 207 1.79 8.90 9.95
C GLY A 207 0.91 7.99 9.10
N PHE A 208 1.48 7.35 8.10
CA PHE A 208 0.73 6.45 7.22
C PHE A 208 0.35 5.13 7.88
N GLY A 209 1.29 4.49 8.58
CA GLY A 209 1.08 3.15 9.13
C GLY A 209 0.15 3.12 10.33
N PHE A 210 0.28 4.08 11.23
CA PHE A 210 -0.48 4.10 12.49
C PHE A 210 -1.61 5.13 12.49
N LEU A 211 -1.31 6.40 12.28
CA LEU A 211 -2.33 7.44 12.35
C LEU A 211 -3.36 7.32 11.22
N GLY A 212 -2.92 7.05 9.98
CA GLY A 212 -3.81 6.82 8.84
C GLY A 212 -4.72 5.61 9.03
N GLY A 213 -4.18 4.52 9.58
CA GLY A 213 -4.94 3.32 9.93
C GLY A 213 -5.97 3.58 11.02
N ILE A 214 -5.58 4.24 12.11
CA ILE A 214 -6.47 4.58 13.23
C ILE A 214 -7.58 5.54 12.77
N SER A 215 -7.24 6.59 12.02
CA SER A 215 -8.24 7.55 11.52
C SER A 215 -9.24 6.93 10.55
N GLY A 216 -8.87 5.87 9.86
CA GLY A 216 -9.77 5.13 8.97
C GLY A 216 -10.85 4.31 9.69
N VAL A 217 -10.67 4.07 10.99
CA VAL A 217 -11.65 3.33 11.83
C VAL A 217 -12.66 4.29 12.48
N MET A 218 -12.32 5.56 12.65
CA MET A 218 -13.18 6.60 13.21
C MET A 218 -14.05 7.26 12.15
#